data_3d2784a9d14ed1cb756f8438c2758da0
#
_entry.id   3d2784a9d14ed1cb756f8438c2758da0
#
_cell.length_a   1.000
_cell.length_b   1.000
_cell.length_c   1.000
_cell.angle_alpha   90.00
_cell.angle_beta   90.00
_cell.angle_gamma   90.00
#
_symmetry.space_group_name_H-M   'P 1'
#
loop_
_entity.id
_entity.type
_entity.pdbx_description
1 polymer ?
#
loop_
_entity_poly.entity_id
_entity_poly.type
_entity_poly.pdbx_seq_one_letter_code
_entity_poly.pdbx_strand_id
1 'polypeptide(L)'
;AEYSGYLDSATRGTLENARLGINHEPPQDFDFQSGADDDQLATATSLAPVVARYEATPGLAEQVTRATRVRQKHPRSIAYMQIHARLLVELLSGTDLHSAVHRVQETAVQDPEFGPELALRFRDVFERKHLSTIEATAQLGQSCPLKNSFPSALVAVIQTPDDFESTLLRIVAAGGDNAGRAAMAGAWLGAHL
;
A
#
# COMPACT_ATOMS: atom_id res chain seq x y z
N ALA A 1 26.21 -17.43 0.20
CA ALA A 1 26.60 -16.09 -0.31
C ALA A 1 25.82 -15.05 0.49
N GLU A 2 26.48 -14.02 0.97
CA GLU A 2 25.85 -12.93 1.70
C GLU A 2 25.12 -12.02 0.69
N TYR A 3 23.87 -11.67 0.96
CA TYR A 3 23.11 -10.76 0.08
C TYR A 3 23.65 -9.33 0.22
N SER A 4 24.09 -8.74 -0.89
CA SER A 4 24.67 -7.39 -0.93
C SER A 4 23.74 -6.35 -1.56
N GLY A 5 22.49 -6.70 -1.84
CA GLY A 5 21.50 -5.80 -2.44
C GLY A 5 20.87 -4.82 -1.43
N TYR A 6 20.03 -3.91 -1.95
CA TYR A 6 19.26 -3.00 -1.12
C TYR A 6 18.18 -3.75 -0.32
N LEU A 7 18.09 -3.47 0.97
CA LEU A 7 17.01 -3.91 1.85
C LEU A 7 16.25 -2.68 2.34
N ASP A 8 14.93 -2.63 2.14
CA ASP A 8 14.08 -1.59 2.71
C ASP A 8 14.02 -1.67 4.24
N SER A 9 13.52 -0.62 4.89
CA SER A 9 13.46 -0.54 6.35
C SER A 9 12.55 -1.61 6.95
N ALA A 10 11.43 -1.92 6.30
CA ALA A 10 10.51 -2.97 6.74
C ALA A 10 11.19 -4.34 6.71
N THR A 11 11.87 -4.68 5.61
CA THR A 11 12.59 -5.95 5.48
C THR A 11 13.72 -6.06 6.50
N ARG A 12 14.52 -4.99 6.65
CA ARG A 12 15.61 -4.96 7.64
C ARG A 12 15.12 -5.18 9.06
N GLY A 13 14.12 -4.41 9.50
CA GLY A 13 13.57 -4.51 10.85
C GLY A 13 12.89 -5.86 11.11
N THR A 14 12.21 -6.43 10.11
CA THR A 14 11.60 -7.76 10.22
C THR A 14 12.66 -8.86 10.38
N LEU A 15 13.74 -8.81 9.59
CA LEU A 15 14.85 -9.76 9.70
C LEU A 15 15.59 -9.61 11.04
N GLU A 16 15.76 -8.41 11.54
CA GLU A 16 16.34 -8.15 12.85
C GLU A 16 15.50 -8.73 13.98
N ASN A 17 14.18 -8.52 13.95
CA ASN A 17 13.25 -9.10 14.91
C ASN A 17 13.29 -10.64 14.87
N ALA A 18 13.31 -11.22 13.67
CA ALA A 18 13.45 -12.68 13.52
C ALA A 18 14.78 -13.19 14.11
N ARG A 19 15.88 -12.49 13.87
CA ARG A 19 17.20 -12.85 14.41
C ARG A 19 17.25 -12.75 15.93
N LEU A 20 16.62 -11.75 16.52
CA LEU A 20 16.52 -11.61 17.97
C LEU A 20 15.75 -12.78 18.58
N GLY A 21 14.64 -13.23 17.97
CA GLY A 21 13.91 -14.42 18.41
C GLY A 21 14.76 -15.70 18.35
N ILE A 22 15.45 -15.93 17.24
CA ILE A 22 16.32 -17.10 17.06
C ILE A 22 17.46 -17.14 18.11
N ASN A 23 18.03 -15.98 18.44
CA ASN A 23 19.13 -15.84 19.39
C ASN A 23 18.68 -15.72 20.86
N HIS A 24 17.38 -15.77 21.13
CA HIS A 24 16.82 -15.79 22.49
C HIS A 24 17.11 -17.13 23.16
N GLU A 25 17.23 -17.17 24.49
CA GLU A 25 17.40 -18.40 25.26
C GLU A 25 16.19 -18.64 26.20
N PRO A 26 15.36 -19.67 25.95
CA PRO A 26 15.41 -20.59 24.80
C PRO A 26 15.01 -19.88 23.50
N PRO A 27 15.42 -20.39 22.32
CA PRO A 27 15.03 -19.84 21.04
C PRO A 27 13.51 -19.72 20.89
N GLN A 28 13.04 -18.59 20.32
CA GLN A 28 11.63 -18.32 20.08
C GLN A 28 11.31 -18.42 18.58
N ASP A 29 10.13 -18.90 18.27
CA ASP A 29 9.61 -18.87 16.91
C ASP A 29 9.40 -17.42 16.45
N PHE A 30 9.40 -17.21 15.12
CA PHE A 30 9.10 -15.91 14.56
C PHE A 30 7.69 -15.45 14.97
N ASP A 31 7.62 -14.32 15.63
CA ASP A 31 6.35 -13.67 15.96
C ASP A 31 5.81 -12.91 14.72
N PHE A 32 4.84 -13.52 14.04
CA PHE A 32 4.15 -12.92 12.89
C PHE A 32 3.38 -11.62 13.18
N GLN A 33 3.48 -11.07 14.39
CA GLN A 33 2.90 -9.79 14.78
C GLN A 33 3.98 -8.69 14.94
N SER A 34 5.26 -9.06 14.89
CA SER A 34 6.39 -8.19 15.23
C SER A 34 7.20 -7.74 14.02
N GLY A 35 6.54 -7.32 12.96
CA GLY A 35 7.19 -6.61 11.85
C GLY A 35 7.90 -5.33 12.29
N ALA A 36 8.58 -4.67 11.38
CA ALA A 36 9.26 -3.41 11.63
C ALA A 36 8.28 -2.28 12.03
N ASP A 37 8.72 -1.34 12.83
CA ASP A 37 8.01 -0.08 13.06
C ASP A 37 8.27 0.88 11.89
N ASP A 38 7.56 0.64 10.78
CA ASP A 38 7.79 1.27 9.49
C ASP A 38 6.46 1.58 8.78
N ASP A 39 6.37 2.76 8.14
CA ASP A 39 5.17 3.27 7.47
C ASP A 39 5.31 3.41 5.95
N GLN A 40 6.18 2.62 5.33
CA GLN A 40 6.43 2.64 3.89
C GLN A 40 5.52 1.66 3.12
N LEU A 41 5.67 1.61 1.79
CA LEU A 41 4.85 0.79 0.88
C LEU A 41 5.14 -0.73 0.92
N ALA A 42 6.02 -1.21 1.79
CA ALA A 42 6.55 -2.57 1.71
C ALA A 42 5.49 -3.69 1.65
N THR A 43 4.43 -3.60 2.47
CA THR A 43 3.37 -4.63 2.50
C THR A 43 2.47 -4.60 1.28
N ALA A 44 2.27 -3.43 0.67
CA ALA A 44 1.39 -3.30 -0.51
C ALA A 44 1.80 -4.23 -1.66
N THR A 45 3.10 -4.53 -1.79
CA THR A 45 3.64 -5.42 -2.83
C THR A 45 3.17 -6.87 -2.72
N SER A 46 2.65 -7.30 -1.57
CA SER A 46 2.28 -8.69 -1.29
C SER A 46 0.83 -8.87 -0.83
N LEU A 47 0.04 -7.79 -0.76
CA LEU A 47 -1.29 -7.85 -0.18
C LEU A 47 -2.37 -8.38 -1.13
N ALA A 48 -2.22 -8.19 -2.45
CA ALA A 48 -3.22 -8.59 -3.43
C ALA A 48 -3.66 -10.08 -3.33
N PRO A 49 -2.76 -11.07 -3.15
CA PRO A 49 -3.17 -12.46 -2.97
C PRO A 49 -3.99 -12.70 -1.69
N VAL A 50 -3.71 -11.94 -0.62
CA VAL A 50 -4.48 -12.03 0.63
C VAL A 50 -5.89 -11.52 0.39
N VAL A 51 -6.03 -10.38 -0.29
CA VAL A 51 -7.35 -9.83 -0.62
C VAL A 51 -8.12 -10.81 -1.51
N ALA A 52 -7.54 -11.27 -2.60
CA ALA A 52 -8.20 -12.22 -3.52
C ALA A 52 -8.64 -13.52 -2.82
N ARG A 53 -7.90 -13.97 -1.78
CA ARG A 53 -8.27 -15.18 -1.01
C ARG A 53 -9.41 -14.96 -0.04
N TYR A 54 -9.54 -13.75 0.53
CA TYR A 54 -10.43 -13.46 1.64
C TYR A 54 -11.51 -12.42 1.34
N GLU A 55 -11.60 -11.85 0.12
CA GLU A 55 -12.50 -10.76 -0.26
C GLU A 55 -13.97 -11.01 0.12
N ALA A 56 -14.44 -12.26 -0.07
CA ALA A 56 -15.82 -12.66 0.22
C ALA A 56 -16.03 -13.09 1.68
N THR A 57 -15.04 -12.92 2.57
CA THR A 57 -15.16 -13.38 3.96
C THR A 57 -15.27 -12.22 4.95
N PRO A 58 -16.05 -12.39 6.04
CA PRO A 58 -16.11 -11.38 7.11
C PRO A 58 -14.75 -11.11 7.78
N GLY A 59 -13.80 -12.04 7.65
CA GLY A 59 -12.47 -11.93 8.27
C GLY A 59 -11.43 -11.15 7.48
N LEU A 60 -11.75 -10.58 6.30
CA LEU A 60 -10.77 -9.90 5.45
C LEU A 60 -9.95 -8.85 6.22
N ALA A 61 -10.60 -7.98 6.97
CA ALA A 61 -9.91 -6.90 7.70
C ALA A 61 -8.87 -7.44 8.70
N GLU A 62 -9.19 -8.54 9.38
CA GLU A 62 -8.24 -9.23 10.27
C GLU A 62 -7.07 -9.82 9.49
N GLN A 63 -7.33 -10.48 8.36
CA GLN A 63 -6.26 -11.09 7.54
C GLN A 63 -5.35 -10.02 6.93
N VAL A 64 -5.89 -8.88 6.50
CA VAL A 64 -5.10 -7.72 6.04
C VAL A 64 -4.21 -7.19 7.16
N THR A 65 -4.75 -7.03 8.37
CA THR A 65 -3.98 -6.59 9.55
C THR A 65 -2.87 -7.58 9.87
N ARG A 66 -3.16 -8.89 9.90
CA ARG A 66 -2.17 -9.94 10.17
C ARG A 66 -1.07 -9.96 9.12
N ALA A 67 -1.43 -9.93 7.83
CA ALA A 67 -0.46 -9.88 6.73
C ALA A 67 0.43 -8.63 6.80
N THR A 68 -0.14 -7.49 7.18
CA THR A 68 0.63 -6.25 7.34
C THR A 68 1.62 -6.38 8.50
N ARG A 69 1.20 -6.89 9.65
CA ARG A 69 2.03 -7.01 10.86
C ARG A 69 3.23 -7.93 10.69
N VAL A 70 3.19 -8.88 9.78
CA VAL A 70 4.36 -9.72 9.44
C VAL A 70 5.58 -8.86 9.06
N ARG A 71 5.36 -7.77 8.30
CA ARG A 71 6.43 -6.90 7.83
C ARG A 71 6.44 -5.52 8.49
N GLN A 72 5.26 -4.97 8.81
CA GLN A 72 5.10 -3.60 9.29
C GLN A 72 4.03 -3.55 10.39
N LYS A 73 4.43 -3.24 11.61
CA LYS A 73 3.50 -3.10 12.75
C LYS A 73 3.03 -1.68 13.00
N HIS A 74 3.58 -0.68 12.28
CA HIS A 74 3.20 0.71 12.46
C HIS A 74 1.69 0.91 12.18
N PRO A 75 0.92 1.61 13.05
CA PRO A 75 -0.53 1.77 12.89
C PRO A 75 -0.93 2.38 11.54
N ARG A 76 -0.16 3.38 11.06
CA ARG A 76 -0.39 3.97 9.72
C ARG A 76 -0.32 2.91 8.61
N SER A 77 0.64 1.98 8.67
CA SER A 77 0.75 0.91 7.66
C SER A 77 -0.50 0.04 7.66
N ILE A 78 -1.04 -0.29 8.83
CA ILE A 78 -2.28 -1.06 8.95
C ILE A 78 -3.45 -0.29 8.34
N ALA A 79 -3.63 0.99 8.70
CA ALA A 79 -4.71 1.83 8.17
C ALA A 79 -4.66 1.94 6.63
N TYR A 80 -3.50 2.26 6.06
CA TYR A 80 -3.35 2.36 4.60
C TYR A 80 -3.52 1.02 3.88
N MET A 81 -3.09 -0.10 4.46
CA MET A 81 -3.30 -1.42 3.88
C MET A 81 -4.77 -1.84 3.92
N GLN A 82 -5.54 -1.43 4.93
CA GLN A 82 -6.99 -1.59 4.95
C GLN A 82 -7.66 -0.83 3.80
N ILE A 83 -7.21 0.40 3.53
CA ILE A 83 -7.72 1.21 2.41
C ILE A 83 -7.33 0.58 1.06
N HIS A 84 -6.07 0.15 0.91
CA HIS A 84 -5.62 -0.58 -0.27
C HIS A 84 -6.45 -1.84 -0.54
N ALA A 85 -6.70 -2.64 0.50
CA ALA A 85 -7.50 -3.85 0.40
C ALA A 85 -8.97 -3.56 0.03
N ARG A 86 -9.58 -2.54 0.62
CA ARG A 86 -10.96 -2.14 0.29
C ARG A 86 -11.10 -1.71 -1.16
N LEU A 87 -10.13 -0.94 -1.68
CA LEU A 87 -10.14 -0.54 -3.09
C LEU A 87 -10.03 -1.77 -4.01
N LEU A 88 -9.17 -2.74 -3.67
CA LEU A 88 -9.09 -4.00 -4.40
C LEU A 88 -10.43 -4.76 -4.40
N VAL A 89 -11.10 -4.85 -3.26
CA VAL A 89 -12.42 -5.54 -3.16
C VAL A 89 -13.47 -4.85 -4.03
N GLU A 90 -13.56 -3.53 -3.99
CA GLU A 90 -14.50 -2.79 -4.85
C GLU A 90 -14.25 -3.07 -6.34
N LEU A 91 -12.98 -3.05 -6.75
CA LEU A 91 -12.60 -3.31 -8.13
C LEU A 91 -12.85 -4.76 -8.54
N LEU A 92 -12.46 -5.74 -7.73
CA LEU A 92 -12.72 -7.16 -7.96
C LEU A 92 -14.24 -7.48 -8.03
N SER A 93 -15.06 -6.69 -7.35
CA SER A 93 -16.53 -6.78 -7.41
C SER A 93 -17.12 -6.15 -8.68
N GLY A 94 -16.29 -5.60 -9.58
CA GLY A 94 -16.71 -4.96 -10.84
C GLY A 94 -17.19 -3.51 -10.66
N THR A 95 -16.90 -2.86 -9.52
CA THR A 95 -17.17 -1.43 -9.36
C THR A 95 -16.18 -0.65 -10.23
N ASP A 96 -16.67 0.31 -11.02
CA ASP A 96 -15.76 1.18 -11.78
C ASP A 96 -14.81 1.96 -10.86
N LEU A 97 -13.61 2.27 -11.37
CA LEU A 97 -12.54 2.84 -10.55
C LEU A 97 -12.95 4.14 -9.84
N HIS A 98 -13.66 5.04 -10.50
CA HIS A 98 -14.03 6.32 -9.89
C HIS A 98 -15.02 6.12 -8.73
N SER A 99 -16.03 5.29 -8.94
CA SER A 99 -17.00 4.92 -7.89
C SER A 99 -16.32 4.18 -6.74
N ALA A 100 -15.40 3.26 -7.04
CA ALA A 100 -14.63 2.52 -6.04
C ALA A 100 -13.80 3.47 -5.16
N VAL A 101 -13.09 4.41 -5.76
CA VAL A 101 -12.29 5.41 -5.03
C VAL A 101 -13.17 6.28 -4.14
N HIS A 102 -14.34 6.74 -4.60
CA HIS A 102 -15.26 7.52 -3.79
C HIS A 102 -15.80 6.75 -2.58
N ARG A 103 -16.27 5.50 -2.78
CA ARG A 103 -16.74 4.64 -1.68
C ARG A 103 -15.65 4.38 -0.64
N VAL A 104 -14.44 4.13 -1.10
CA VAL A 104 -13.29 3.89 -0.21
C VAL A 104 -12.93 5.16 0.55
N GLN A 105 -12.96 6.32 -0.08
CA GLN A 105 -12.77 7.62 0.59
C GLN A 105 -13.78 7.83 1.72
N GLU A 106 -15.08 7.61 1.47
CA GLU A 106 -16.14 7.74 2.48
C GLU A 106 -15.89 6.87 3.70
N THR A 107 -15.34 5.68 3.49
CA THR A 107 -15.00 4.77 4.58
C THR A 107 -13.70 5.16 5.28
N ALA A 108 -12.70 5.61 4.51
CA ALA A 108 -11.37 5.97 5.02
C ALA A 108 -11.43 7.12 6.01
N VAL A 109 -12.29 8.12 5.78
CA VAL A 109 -12.43 9.29 6.66
C VAL A 109 -13.05 8.94 8.03
N GLN A 110 -13.62 7.74 8.19
CA GLN A 110 -14.18 7.25 9.44
C GLN A 110 -13.13 6.57 10.35
N ASP A 111 -11.89 6.38 9.86
CA ASP A 111 -10.83 5.82 10.71
C ASP A 111 -10.58 6.77 11.90
N PRO A 112 -10.64 6.27 13.15
CA PRO A 112 -10.58 7.13 14.34
C PRO A 112 -9.23 7.82 14.53
N GLU A 113 -8.16 7.25 14.03
CA GLU A 113 -6.79 7.77 14.18
C GLU A 113 -6.29 8.45 12.90
N PHE A 114 -6.48 7.81 11.74
CA PHE A 114 -5.93 8.26 10.45
C PHE A 114 -6.96 8.90 9.52
N GLY A 115 -8.23 8.95 9.89
CA GLY A 115 -9.29 9.53 9.06
C GLY A 115 -8.98 10.95 8.55
N PRO A 116 -8.53 11.90 9.40
CA PRO A 116 -8.16 13.24 8.93
C PRO A 116 -6.99 13.24 7.94
N GLU A 117 -5.96 12.39 8.16
CA GLU A 117 -4.83 12.24 7.25
C GLU A 117 -5.29 11.64 5.92
N LEU A 118 -6.09 10.57 5.95
CA LEU A 118 -6.61 9.92 4.76
C LEU A 118 -7.51 10.86 3.94
N ALA A 119 -8.39 11.63 4.60
CA ALA A 119 -9.20 12.65 3.95
C ALA A 119 -8.33 13.68 3.20
N LEU A 120 -7.24 14.13 3.82
CA LEU A 120 -6.28 15.02 3.20
C LEU A 120 -5.62 14.35 1.98
N ARG A 121 -5.22 13.08 2.08
CA ARG A 121 -4.57 12.37 0.95
C ARG A 121 -5.51 12.18 -0.23
N PHE A 122 -6.77 11.84 -0.01
CA PHE A 122 -7.76 11.78 -1.10
C PHE A 122 -8.01 13.15 -1.74
N ARG A 123 -8.11 14.21 -0.94
CA ARG A 123 -8.19 15.58 -1.47
C ARG A 123 -6.97 15.91 -2.34
N ASP A 124 -5.78 15.61 -1.87
CA ASP A 124 -4.54 15.81 -2.62
C ASP A 124 -4.55 15.11 -3.98
N VAL A 125 -5.13 13.91 -4.07
CA VAL A 125 -5.31 13.15 -5.31
C VAL A 125 -6.21 13.90 -6.28
N PHE A 126 -7.39 14.31 -5.82
CA PHE A 126 -8.37 14.98 -6.69
C PHE A 126 -7.91 16.37 -7.15
N GLU A 127 -7.20 17.11 -6.31
CA GLU A 127 -6.63 18.42 -6.67
C GLU A 127 -5.53 18.29 -7.73
N ARG A 128 -4.82 17.17 -7.80
CA ARG A 128 -3.66 16.97 -8.69
C ARG A 128 -3.92 16.04 -9.88
N LYS A 129 -5.13 15.50 -10.03
CA LYS A 129 -5.45 14.59 -11.13
C LYS A 129 -5.28 15.19 -12.53
N HIS A 130 -5.22 16.53 -12.64
CA HIS A 130 -5.01 17.26 -13.89
C HIS A 130 -3.53 17.48 -14.25
N LEU A 131 -2.61 17.27 -13.30
CA LEU A 131 -1.17 17.33 -13.53
C LEU A 131 -0.68 16.05 -14.22
N SER A 132 0.49 16.09 -14.84
CA SER A 132 1.13 14.83 -15.24
C SER A 132 1.47 13.96 -14.01
N THR A 133 1.58 12.64 -14.18
CA THR A 133 1.98 11.73 -13.10
C THR A 133 3.31 12.15 -12.46
N ILE A 134 4.26 12.63 -13.27
CA ILE A 134 5.57 13.09 -12.80
C ILE A 134 5.42 14.34 -11.91
N GLU A 135 4.66 15.35 -12.36
CA GLU A 135 4.44 16.57 -11.60
C GLU A 135 3.64 16.33 -10.32
N ALA A 136 2.57 15.53 -10.40
CA ALA A 136 1.79 15.14 -9.22
C ALA A 136 2.66 14.41 -8.19
N THR A 137 3.46 13.44 -8.62
CA THR A 137 4.38 12.70 -7.74
C THR A 137 5.44 13.61 -7.11
N ALA A 138 5.99 14.56 -7.89
CA ALA A 138 6.96 15.52 -7.35
C ALA A 138 6.37 16.40 -6.24
N GLN A 139 5.08 16.81 -6.38
CA GLN A 139 4.38 17.61 -5.35
C GLN A 139 3.94 16.78 -4.14
N LEU A 140 3.50 15.54 -4.34
CA LEU A 140 3.06 14.64 -3.27
C LEU A 140 4.23 14.02 -2.50
N GLY A 141 5.41 13.96 -3.14
CA GLY A 141 6.63 13.38 -2.61
C GLY A 141 6.95 12.04 -3.25
N GLN A 142 8.21 11.90 -3.68
CA GLN A 142 8.75 10.71 -4.34
C GLN A 142 9.18 9.61 -3.36
N SER A 143 9.16 9.89 -2.05
CA SER A 143 9.66 9.00 -1.00
C SER A 143 8.67 7.89 -0.64
N CYS A 144 9.19 6.85 0.03
CA CYS A 144 8.47 5.62 0.37
C CYS A 144 7.32 5.75 1.40
N PRO A 145 7.30 6.70 2.37
CA PRO A 145 6.22 6.79 3.34
C PRO A 145 4.83 6.80 2.69
N LEU A 146 3.91 6.02 3.25
CA LEU A 146 2.55 5.81 2.70
C LEU A 146 1.78 7.11 2.47
N LYS A 147 1.95 8.11 3.33
CA LYS A 147 1.33 9.44 3.17
C LYS A 147 1.72 10.15 1.86
N ASN A 148 2.85 9.79 1.24
CA ASN A 148 3.33 10.33 -0.04
C ASN A 148 3.06 9.37 -1.19
N SER A 149 3.41 8.12 -1.00
CA SER A 149 3.41 7.09 -2.04
C SER A 149 2.00 6.60 -2.41
N PHE A 150 1.08 6.52 -1.43
CA PHE A 150 -0.31 6.13 -1.68
C PHE A 150 -1.03 7.15 -2.60
N PRO A 151 -1.09 8.45 -2.29
CA PRO A 151 -1.74 9.42 -3.17
C PRO A 151 -1.05 9.52 -4.54
N SER A 152 0.28 9.38 -4.61
CA SER A 152 1.01 9.39 -5.89
C SER A 152 0.62 8.20 -6.78
N ALA A 153 0.50 6.99 -6.22
CA ALA A 153 0.03 5.83 -6.95
C ALA A 153 -1.43 6.00 -7.43
N LEU A 154 -2.30 6.51 -6.56
CA LEU A 154 -3.72 6.67 -6.85
C LEU A 154 -3.98 7.73 -7.92
N VAL A 155 -3.24 8.85 -7.92
CA VAL A 155 -3.32 9.86 -9.01
C VAL A 155 -3.01 9.21 -10.36
N ALA A 156 -1.93 8.43 -10.45
CA ALA A 156 -1.53 7.79 -11.70
C ALA A 156 -2.61 6.85 -12.26
N VAL A 157 -3.25 6.08 -11.39
CA VAL A 157 -4.33 5.14 -11.75
C VAL A 157 -5.59 5.88 -12.21
N ILE A 158 -5.99 6.94 -11.50
CA ILE A 158 -7.19 7.74 -11.87
C ILE A 158 -7.02 8.43 -13.23
N GLN A 159 -5.79 8.83 -13.59
CA GLN A 159 -5.51 9.52 -14.84
C GLN A 159 -5.68 8.63 -16.08
N THR A 160 -5.39 7.34 -15.96
CA THR A 160 -5.45 6.39 -17.09
C THR A 160 -5.83 5.00 -16.61
N PRO A 161 -7.09 4.83 -16.16
CA PRO A 161 -7.55 3.58 -15.57
C PRO A 161 -7.55 2.40 -16.55
N ASP A 162 -7.74 2.66 -17.85
CA ASP A 162 -7.89 1.64 -18.89
C ASP A 162 -6.57 1.30 -19.60
N ASP A 163 -5.44 1.90 -19.17
CA ASP A 163 -4.13 1.70 -19.79
C ASP A 163 -3.08 1.27 -18.75
N PHE A 164 -3.01 -0.05 -18.52
CA PHE A 164 -2.11 -0.67 -17.55
C PHE A 164 -0.65 -0.33 -17.80
N GLU A 165 -0.18 -0.55 -19.02
CA GLU A 165 1.24 -0.38 -19.38
C GLU A 165 1.68 1.08 -19.26
N SER A 166 0.94 2.00 -19.88
CA SER A 166 1.27 3.42 -19.85
C SER A 166 1.22 3.99 -18.43
N THR A 167 0.28 3.55 -17.59
CA THR A 167 0.22 3.98 -16.20
C THR A 167 1.45 3.54 -15.41
N LEU A 168 1.86 2.28 -15.54
CA LEU A 168 3.07 1.79 -14.86
C LEU A 168 4.34 2.48 -15.36
N LEU A 169 4.48 2.68 -16.67
CA LEU A 169 5.62 3.39 -17.25
C LEU A 169 5.72 4.83 -16.73
N ARG A 170 4.61 5.53 -16.56
CA ARG A 170 4.59 6.89 -15.97
C ARG A 170 4.97 6.89 -14.50
N ILE A 171 4.53 5.89 -13.72
CA ILE A 171 4.94 5.73 -12.33
C ILE A 171 6.46 5.51 -12.24
N VAL A 172 7.01 4.66 -13.12
CA VAL A 172 8.46 4.42 -13.16
C VAL A 172 9.21 5.69 -13.53
N ALA A 173 8.74 6.43 -14.54
CA ALA A 173 9.35 7.69 -14.97
C ALA A 173 9.31 8.79 -13.90
N ALA A 174 8.35 8.75 -12.97
CA ALA A 174 8.26 9.70 -11.86
C ALA A 174 9.36 9.53 -10.80
N GLY A 175 10.12 8.43 -10.83
CA GLY A 175 11.27 8.20 -9.94
C GLY A 175 10.90 7.92 -8.48
N GLY A 176 11.89 7.96 -7.59
CA GLY A 176 11.73 7.66 -6.17
C GLY A 176 11.34 6.20 -5.91
N ASP A 177 10.43 5.93 -4.97
CA ASP A 177 9.88 4.58 -4.72
C ASP A 177 8.89 4.18 -5.82
N ASN A 178 9.40 4.07 -7.04
CA ASN A 178 8.59 3.69 -8.20
C ASN A 178 8.16 2.22 -8.17
N ALA A 179 8.97 1.32 -7.60
CA ALA A 179 8.65 -0.10 -7.49
C ALA A 179 7.43 -0.35 -6.58
N GLY A 180 7.42 0.25 -5.39
CA GLY A 180 6.30 0.12 -4.46
C GLY A 180 5.01 0.72 -5.02
N ARG A 181 5.09 1.93 -5.63
CA ARG A 181 3.94 2.56 -6.29
C ARG A 181 3.42 1.76 -7.47
N ALA A 182 4.32 1.22 -8.31
CA ALA A 182 3.92 0.40 -9.45
C ALA A 182 3.26 -0.92 -9.01
N ALA A 183 3.74 -1.54 -7.93
CA ALA A 183 3.12 -2.75 -7.40
C ALA A 183 1.71 -2.48 -6.86
N MET A 184 1.52 -1.39 -6.11
CA MET A 184 0.20 -0.98 -5.59
C MET A 184 -0.76 -0.62 -6.73
N ALA A 185 -0.35 0.22 -7.66
CA ALA A 185 -1.14 0.64 -8.82
C ALA A 185 -1.46 -0.53 -9.74
N GLY A 186 -0.49 -1.42 -10.00
CA GLY A 186 -0.66 -2.61 -10.82
C GLY A 186 -1.68 -3.58 -10.23
N ALA A 187 -1.75 -3.70 -8.90
CA ALA A 187 -2.79 -4.50 -8.26
C ALA A 187 -4.19 -3.88 -8.47
N TRP A 188 -4.35 -2.56 -8.35
CA TRP A 188 -5.64 -1.89 -8.62
C TRP A 188 -6.04 -1.98 -10.09
N LEU A 189 -5.12 -1.70 -11.01
CA LEU A 189 -5.40 -1.79 -12.45
C LEU A 189 -5.72 -3.23 -12.88
N GLY A 190 -4.98 -4.23 -12.38
CA GLY A 190 -5.25 -5.62 -12.69
C GLY A 190 -6.57 -6.16 -12.10
N ALA A 191 -7.10 -5.51 -11.06
CA ALA A 191 -8.42 -5.82 -10.51
C ALA A 191 -9.55 -5.05 -11.24
N HIS A 192 -9.22 -3.94 -11.90
CA HIS A 192 -10.17 -3.09 -12.65
C HIS A 192 -10.41 -3.59 -14.07
N LEU A 193 -9.36 -4.07 -14.76
CA LEU A 193 -9.37 -4.52 -16.16
C LEU A 193 -9.77 -6.00 -16.29
#